data_535d5e23625126b15d1a2d61df607b4a
#
_entry.id   535d5e23625126b15d1a2d61df607b4a
#
_cell.length_a   1.000
_cell.length_b   1.000
_cell.length_c   1.000
_cell.angle_alpha   90.00
_cell.angle_beta   90.00
_cell.angle_gamma   90.00
#
_symmetry.space_group_name_H-M   'P 1'
#
loop_
_entity.id
_entity.type
_entity.pdbx_description
1 polymer ?
#
loop_
_entity_poly.entity_id
_entity_poly.type
_entity_poly.pdbx_seq_one_letter_code
_entity_poly.pdbx_strand_id
1 'polypeptide(L)'
;CSHSKAHATMNPTYPTHKVKGWIDKAIEGDKNYYELKFTLDDNPYVPDEYKQRIRDSLSGVFYKRNYLGLWCLAEGAIFDFFDKKIHVLRKPPAAAEYYIAAIDYGASNPFACVLIGVSTGQYTQEGKKLWVEREYYWDPQVTQRGKTNSEFAKDIVEFLEPYNVRSLYIDPSAAAFKREMQRVGITTIDANNEVLDGIQMTVSEMQQGNLYVLEGCKNLIKEIETYVWDKKKAEKGDDEPVKKNDHAVDALRYAIATHKVSVYKPYKHQEIADEWRRNKYDHYRK
;
A
#
# COMPACT_ATOMS: atom_id res chain seq x y z
N CYS A 1 -11.50 47.86 7.99
CA CYS A 1 -11.64 46.38 8.04
C CYS A 1 -10.44 45.78 7.36
N SER A 2 -9.64 45.04 8.10
CA SER A 2 -8.55 44.24 7.50
C SER A 2 -9.15 43.16 6.62
N HIS A 3 -8.72 43.09 5.36
CA HIS A 3 -9.14 42.05 4.46
C HIS A 3 -8.42 40.74 4.87
N SER A 4 -9.14 39.83 5.49
CA SER A 4 -8.61 38.50 5.82
C SER A 4 -8.47 37.69 4.54
N LYS A 5 -7.31 37.05 4.34
CA LYS A 5 -7.04 36.12 3.24
C LYS A 5 -6.88 34.71 3.81
N ALA A 6 -7.41 33.71 3.12
CA ALA A 6 -7.18 32.32 3.42
C ALA A 6 -6.38 31.69 2.28
N HIS A 7 -5.39 30.89 2.62
CA HIS A 7 -4.60 30.11 1.67
C HIS A 7 -4.73 28.64 2.02
N ALA A 8 -4.89 27.77 1.01
CA ALA A 8 -4.92 26.33 1.16
C ALA A 8 -4.01 25.69 0.12
N THR A 9 -3.22 24.72 0.52
CA THR A 9 -2.43 23.85 -0.36
C THR A 9 -2.80 22.40 -0.08
N MET A 10 -3.13 21.65 -1.10
CA MET A 10 -3.51 20.25 -0.97
C MET A 10 -3.43 19.51 -2.31
N ASN A 11 -3.35 18.20 -2.25
CA ASN A 11 -3.63 17.36 -3.42
C ASN A 11 -5.14 17.26 -3.63
N PRO A 12 -5.60 17.11 -4.89
CA PRO A 12 -7.00 16.84 -5.17
C PRO A 12 -7.51 15.58 -4.48
N THR A 13 -8.78 15.61 -4.10
CA THR A 13 -9.50 14.49 -3.50
C THR A 13 -10.81 14.24 -4.26
N TYR A 14 -11.93 14.13 -3.57
CA TYR A 14 -13.25 13.95 -4.18
C TYR A 14 -13.85 15.27 -4.69
N PRO A 15 -14.68 15.22 -5.75
CA PRO A 15 -15.17 16.44 -6.46
C PRO A 15 -16.05 17.37 -5.62
N THR A 16 -16.71 16.88 -4.56
CA THR A 16 -17.59 17.67 -3.69
C THR A 16 -16.85 18.25 -2.48
N HIS A 17 -15.53 18.18 -2.43
CA HIS A 17 -14.73 18.73 -1.35
C HIS A 17 -14.87 20.26 -1.28
N LYS A 18 -14.92 20.80 -0.06
CA LYS A 18 -15.14 22.25 0.17
C LYS A 18 -14.14 23.15 -0.59
N VAL A 19 -12.87 22.77 -0.63
CA VAL A 19 -11.83 23.54 -1.35
C VAL A 19 -12.04 23.48 -2.85
N LYS A 20 -12.57 22.36 -3.41
CA LYS A 20 -12.94 22.27 -4.81
C LYS A 20 -14.00 23.33 -5.17
N GLY A 21 -14.98 23.57 -4.30
CA GLY A 21 -15.96 24.64 -4.49
C GLY A 21 -15.34 26.06 -4.53
N TRP A 22 -14.20 26.29 -3.86
CA TRP A 22 -13.48 27.55 -4.00
C TRP A 22 -12.74 27.65 -5.34
N ILE A 23 -12.18 26.53 -5.79
CA ILE A 23 -11.53 26.43 -7.10
C ILE A 23 -12.53 26.68 -8.23
N ASP A 24 -13.73 26.08 -8.13
CA ASP A 24 -14.78 26.30 -9.13
C ASP A 24 -15.17 27.76 -9.25
N LYS A 25 -15.29 28.49 -8.14
CA LYS A 25 -15.52 29.95 -8.14
C LYS A 25 -14.38 30.72 -8.82
N ALA A 26 -13.12 30.31 -8.59
CA ALA A 26 -11.99 30.91 -9.28
C ALA A 26 -12.06 30.68 -10.80
N ILE A 27 -12.41 29.47 -11.23
CA ILE A 27 -12.59 29.11 -12.64
C ILE A 27 -13.76 29.90 -13.28
N GLU A 28 -14.84 30.10 -12.55
CA GLU A 28 -16.01 30.89 -12.95
C GLU A 28 -15.73 32.41 -13.01
N GLY A 29 -14.55 32.82 -12.57
CA GLY A 29 -14.10 34.23 -12.65
C GLY A 29 -14.47 35.09 -11.46
N ASP A 30 -14.82 34.50 -10.30
CA ASP A 30 -15.01 35.26 -9.06
C ASP A 30 -13.68 35.81 -8.56
N LYS A 31 -13.53 37.15 -8.60
CA LYS A 31 -12.29 37.86 -8.26
C LYS A 31 -11.84 37.69 -6.81
N ASN A 32 -12.67 37.13 -5.95
CA ASN A 32 -12.32 36.87 -4.55
C ASN A 32 -11.58 35.53 -4.39
N TYR A 33 -11.53 34.72 -5.44
CA TYR A 33 -10.89 33.40 -5.44
C TYR A 33 -9.80 33.34 -6.51
N TYR A 34 -8.72 32.63 -6.17
CA TYR A 34 -7.59 32.43 -7.07
C TYR A 34 -7.04 31.00 -6.92
N GLU A 35 -6.81 30.32 -8.02
CA GLU A 35 -6.21 28.99 -8.06
C GLU A 35 -4.84 29.03 -8.74
N LEU A 36 -3.90 28.31 -8.16
CA LEU A 36 -2.67 27.90 -8.81
C LEU A 36 -2.61 26.38 -8.79
N LYS A 37 -2.60 25.75 -9.96
CA LYS A 37 -2.42 24.31 -10.13
C LYS A 37 -0.99 24.03 -10.59
N PHE A 38 -0.33 23.14 -9.86
CA PHE A 38 0.98 22.63 -10.22
C PHE A 38 0.94 21.10 -10.21
N THR A 39 1.57 20.50 -11.19
CA THR A 39 1.83 19.07 -11.29
C THR A 39 3.32 18.80 -11.12
N LEU A 40 3.69 17.53 -10.99
CA LEU A 40 5.11 17.16 -10.94
C LEU A 40 5.84 17.54 -12.24
N ASP A 41 5.14 17.51 -13.38
CA ASP A 41 5.70 17.85 -14.70
C ASP A 41 6.03 19.34 -14.82
N ASP A 42 5.32 20.20 -14.11
CA ASP A 42 5.56 21.66 -14.09
C ASP A 42 6.83 22.06 -13.34
N ASN A 43 7.45 21.12 -12.59
CA ASN A 43 8.67 21.40 -11.84
C ASN A 43 9.91 21.11 -12.69
N PRO A 44 10.63 22.15 -13.18
CA PRO A 44 11.81 21.98 -14.03
C PRO A 44 13.04 21.48 -13.28
N TYR A 45 13.02 21.49 -11.94
CA TYR A 45 14.15 21.05 -11.12
C TYR A 45 14.10 19.58 -10.74
N VAL A 46 13.00 18.90 -11.06
CA VAL A 46 12.85 17.47 -10.83
C VAL A 46 13.32 16.69 -12.05
N PRO A 47 14.32 15.78 -11.92
CA PRO A 47 14.81 14.97 -13.01
C PRO A 47 13.70 14.13 -13.66
N ASP A 48 13.75 13.97 -14.99
CA ASP A 48 12.73 13.21 -15.73
C ASP A 48 12.66 11.74 -15.31
N GLU A 49 13.78 11.13 -14.94
CA GLU A 49 13.82 9.76 -14.39
C GLU A 49 13.02 9.65 -13.08
N TYR A 50 13.09 10.67 -12.23
CA TYR A 50 12.29 10.71 -11.00
C TYR A 50 10.81 10.87 -11.32
N LYS A 51 10.44 11.77 -12.25
CA LYS A 51 9.06 11.96 -12.70
C LYS A 51 8.50 10.65 -13.26
N GLN A 52 9.26 9.97 -14.10
CA GLN A 52 8.88 8.69 -14.69
C GLN A 52 8.67 7.62 -13.60
N ARG A 53 9.60 7.50 -12.66
CA ARG A 53 9.47 6.56 -11.54
C ARG A 53 8.21 6.80 -10.71
N ILE A 54 7.87 8.06 -10.41
CA ILE A 54 6.63 8.39 -9.70
C ILE A 54 5.41 8.05 -10.54
N ARG A 55 5.44 8.36 -11.84
CA ARG A 55 4.37 8.02 -12.78
C ARG A 55 4.11 6.51 -12.80
N ASP A 56 5.17 5.71 -12.90
CA ASP A 56 5.10 4.25 -12.98
C ASP A 56 4.73 3.59 -11.63
N SER A 57 4.81 4.33 -10.52
CA SER A 57 4.45 3.85 -9.19
C SER A 57 3.00 4.11 -8.80
N LEU A 58 2.23 4.78 -9.64
CA LEU A 58 0.86 5.19 -9.33
C LEU A 58 -0.12 4.63 -10.37
N SER A 59 -1.28 4.15 -9.94
CA SER A 59 -2.38 3.73 -10.82
C SER A 59 -3.73 4.22 -10.31
N GLY A 60 -4.77 4.04 -11.11
CA GLY A 60 -6.16 4.32 -10.74
C GLY A 60 -6.34 5.74 -10.20
N VAL A 61 -7.03 5.84 -9.06
CA VAL A 61 -7.32 7.11 -8.39
C VAL A 61 -6.06 7.82 -7.90
N PHE A 62 -5.04 7.09 -7.47
CA PHE A 62 -3.78 7.68 -6.99
C PHE A 62 -3.04 8.40 -8.12
N TYR A 63 -2.98 7.81 -9.31
CA TYR A 63 -2.40 8.46 -10.49
C TYR A 63 -3.17 9.72 -10.89
N LYS A 64 -4.50 9.62 -10.95
CA LYS A 64 -5.36 10.76 -11.30
C LYS A 64 -5.18 11.93 -10.34
N ARG A 65 -5.19 11.67 -9.02
CA ARG A 65 -5.10 12.73 -8.00
C ARG A 65 -3.69 13.24 -7.79
N ASN A 66 -2.74 12.34 -7.56
CA ASN A 66 -1.40 12.70 -7.08
C ASN A 66 -0.42 13.05 -8.21
N TYR A 67 -0.66 12.55 -9.44
CA TYR A 67 0.17 12.87 -10.59
C TYR A 67 -0.50 13.90 -11.52
N LEU A 68 -1.72 13.62 -11.97
CA LEU A 68 -2.44 14.51 -12.88
C LEU A 68 -3.11 15.71 -12.20
N GLY A 69 -3.22 15.73 -10.88
CA GLY A 69 -3.89 16.79 -10.14
C GLY A 69 -5.38 16.90 -10.46
N LEU A 70 -6.07 15.76 -10.59
CA LEU A 70 -7.49 15.71 -10.94
C LEU A 70 -8.37 15.45 -9.70
N TRP A 71 -9.44 16.20 -9.59
CA TRP A 71 -10.51 15.94 -8.61
C TRP A 71 -11.38 14.81 -9.14
N CYS A 72 -11.34 13.64 -8.52
CA CYS A 72 -12.11 12.47 -8.96
C CYS A 72 -12.48 11.55 -7.78
N LEU A 73 -13.57 10.78 -7.95
CA LEU A 73 -13.97 9.77 -6.97
C LEU A 73 -13.05 8.56 -7.04
N ALA A 74 -12.87 7.90 -5.88
CA ALA A 74 -12.31 6.57 -5.83
C ALA A 74 -13.43 5.57 -6.21
N GLU A 75 -13.33 4.99 -7.40
CA GLU A 75 -14.33 4.05 -7.91
C GLU A 75 -13.70 2.98 -8.81
N GLY A 76 -14.38 1.83 -8.93
CA GLY A 76 -13.91 0.70 -9.72
C GLY A 76 -12.93 -0.20 -8.96
N ALA A 77 -12.20 -1.02 -9.72
CA ALA A 77 -11.19 -1.93 -9.17
C ALA A 77 -9.99 -1.16 -8.59
N ILE A 78 -9.49 -1.63 -7.45
CA ILE A 78 -8.31 -1.06 -6.80
C ILE A 78 -7.04 -1.50 -7.53
N PHE A 79 -6.98 -2.77 -7.92
CA PHE A 79 -5.90 -3.35 -8.70
C PHE A 79 -6.30 -3.47 -10.18
N ASP A 80 -6.68 -2.34 -10.82
CA ASP A 80 -7.18 -2.29 -12.20
C ASP A 80 -6.15 -2.73 -13.26
N PHE A 81 -4.87 -2.71 -12.90
CA PHE A 81 -3.74 -3.16 -13.73
C PHE A 81 -3.40 -4.64 -13.54
N PHE A 82 -4.03 -5.35 -12.59
CA PHE A 82 -3.65 -6.73 -12.25
C PHE A 82 -3.92 -7.69 -13.42
N ASP A 83 -2.88 -8.35 -13.86
CA ASP A 83 -2.93 -9.41 -14.87
C ASP A 83 -2.25 -10.68 -14.32
N LYS A 84 -3.01 -11.78 -14.26
CA LYS A 84 -2.48 -13.08 -13.80
C LYS A 84 -1.26 -13.56 -14.60
N LYS A 85 -1.16 -13.22 -15.88
CA LYS A 85 -0.01 -13.61 -16.71
C LYS A 85 1.28 -12.91 -16.31
N ILE A 86 1.18 -11.75 -15.69
CA ILE A 86 2.31 -10.91 -15.26
C ILE A 86 2.58 -11.09 -13.78
N HIS A 87 1.53 -11.03 -12.94
CA HIS A 87 1.67 -10.89 -11.49
C HIS A 87 1.56 -12.21 -10.72
N VAL A 88 1.09 -13.30 -11.40
CA VAL A 88 0.99 -14.62 -10.77
C VAL A 88 2.06 -15.55 -11.34
N LEU A 89 2.91 -16.06 -10.45
CA LEU A 89 4.03 -16.90 -10.82
C LEU A 89 3.82 -18.35 -10.37
N ARG A 90 4.40 -19.30 -11.10
CA ARG A 90 4.44 -20.72 -10.69
C ARG A 90 5.55 -21.03 -9.72
N LYS A 91 6.60 -20.21 -9.70
CA LYS A 91 7.79 -20.38 -8.86
C LYS A 91 8.25 -19.01 -8.36
N PRO A 92 8.93 -18.94 -7.22
CA PRO A 92 9.54 -17.71 -6.74
C PRO A 92 10.41 -17.03 -7.81
N PRO A 93 10.37 -15.69 -7.91
CA PRO A 93 11.18 -14.94 -8.88
C PRO A 93 12.66 -14.89 -8.51
N ALA A 94 12.99 -15.15 -7.23
CA ALA A 94 14.34 -15.15 -6.70
C ALA A 94 14.46 -16.10 -5.50
N ALA A 95 15.68 -16.37 -5.05
CA ALA A 95 15.90 -17.02 -3.76
C ALA A 95 15.51 -16.08 -2.61
N ALA A 96 14.75 -16.59 -1.64
CA ALA A 96 14.42 -15.82 -0.45
C ALA A 96 15.65 -15.67 0.45
N GLU A 97 15.97 -14.45 0.83
CA GLU A 97 16.95 -14.18 1.89
C GLU A 97 16.32 -14.42 3.27
N TYR A 98 15.04 -14.12 3.38
CA TYR A 98 14.20 -14.38 4.56
C TYR A 98 12.73 -14.28 4.16
N TYR A 99 11.88 -14.63 5.12
CA TYR A 99 10.43 -14.48 4.98
C TYR A 99 9.88 -13.50 6.00
N ILE A 100 8.77 -12.89 5.68
CA ILE A 100 7.89 -12.16 6.60
C ILE A 100 6.47 -12.74 6.46
N ALA A 101 5.67 -12.59 7.50
CA ALA A 101 4.28 -12.99 7.43
C ALA A 101 3.37 -11.91 8.00
N ALA A 102 2.10 -11.91 7.60
CA ALA A 102 1.10 -11.04 8.20
C ALA A 102 -0.25 -11.72 8.30
N ILE A 103 -0.98 -11.35 9.34
CA ILE A 103 -2.26 -11.94 9.71
C ILE A 103 -3.33 -10.85 9.72
N ASP A 104 -4.42 -11.11 8.98
CA ASP A 104 -5.71 -10.49 9.22
C ASP A 104 -6.55 -11.43 10.08
N TYR A 105 -6.80 -11.01 11.34
CA TYR A 105 -7.45 -11.85 12.33
C TYR A 105 -8.97 -11.69 12.28
N GLY A 106 -9.68 -12.73 11.90
CA GLY A 106 -11.13 -12.82 12.00
C GLY A 106 -11.58 -13.91 12.98
N ALA A 107 -12.35 -13.55 14.02
CA ALA A 107 -12.91 -14.53 14.93
C ALA A 107 -14.20 -15.17 14.36
N SER A 108 -15.09 -14.37 13.78
CA SER A 108 -16.32 -14.77 13.10
C SER A 108 -16.27 -14.58 11.59
N ASN A 109 -15.31 -13.84 11.11
CA ASN A 109 -14.96 -13.63 9.70
C ASN A 109 -13.82 -14.56 9.31
N PRO A 110 -13.48 -14.66 8.02
CA PRO A 110 -12.30 -15.40 7.60
C PRO A 110 -11.04 -14.94 8.32
N PHE A 111 -10.19 -15.91 8.65
CA PHE A 111 -8.84 -15.68 9.15
C PHE A 111 -7.87 -15.89 8.00
N ALA A 112 -7.04 -14.91 7.72
CA ALA A 112 -6.05 -14.99 6.66
C ALA A 112 -4.63 -14.74 7.20
N CYS A 113 -3.67 -15.54 6.72
CA CYS A 113 -2.25 -15.29 6.91
C CYS A 113 -1.54 -15.44 5.58
N VAL A 114 -0.71 -14.45 5.22
CA VAL A 114 0.15 -14.53 4.04
C VAL A 114 1.61 -14.64 4.45
N LEU A 115 2.33 -15.54 3.79
CA LEU A 115 3.78 -15.70 3.93
C LEU A 115 4.44 -15.09 2.70
N ILE A 116 5.38 -14.17 2.90
CA ILE A 116 6.02 -13.40 1.83
C ILE A 116 7.52 -13.66 1.85
N GLY A 117 8.05 -14.16 0.73
CA GLY A 117 9.48 -14.25 0.47
C GLY A 117 10.05 -12.87 0.13
N VAL A 118 11.23 -12.60 0.65
CA VAL A 118 11.94 -11.32 0.46
C VAL A 118 13.32 -11.59 -0.11
N SER A 119 13.61 -10.97 -1.26
CA SER A 119 14.94 -10.78 -1.80
C SER A 119 15.24 -9.29 -1.84
N THR A 120 16.29 -8.85 -1.15
CA THR A 120 16.61 -7.41 -1.04
C THR A 120 17.26 -6.87 -2.30
N GLY A 121 17.65 -7.75 -3.22
CA GLY A 121 18.43 -7.38 -4.41
C GLY A 121 19.88 -7.06 -4.10
N GLN A 122 20.33 -7.18 -2.86
CA GLN A 122 21.71 -6.87 -2.47
C GLN A 122 22.72 -7.76 -3.19
N TYR A 123 22.31 -8.97 -3.58
CA TYR A 123 23.14 -9.98 -4.24
C TYR A 123 22.73 -10.27 -5.69
N THR A 124 21.73 -9.54 -6.22
CA THR A 124 21.24 -9.69 -7.59
C THR A 124 21.14 -8.35 -8.29
N GLN A 125 21.34 -8.31 -9.60
CA GLN A 125 21.18 -7.08 -10.40
C GLN A 125 19.70 -6.71 -10.63
N GLU A 126 18.77 -7.55 -10.19
CA GLU A 126 17.32 -7.43 -10.47
C GLU A 126 16.58 -6.53 -9.45
N GLY A 127 17.30 -6.01 -8.44
CA GLY A 127 16.70 -5.21 -7.38
C GLY A 127 15.85 -6.04 -6.40
N LYS A 128 15.14 -5.36 -5.51
CA LYS A 128 14.27 -5.98 -4.50
C LYS A 128 13.11 -6.73 -5.15
N LYS A 129 12.87 -7.97 -4.71
CA LYS A 129 11.69 -8.77 -5.07
C LYS A 129 10.97 -9.26 -3.83
N LEU A 130 9.65 -9.20 -3.89
CA LEU A 130 8.72 -9.72 -2.90
C LEU A 130 7.77 -10.68 -3.62
N TRP A 131 7.38 -11.74 -2.97
CA TRP A 131 6.33 -12.62 -3.51
C TRP A 131 5.58 -13.28 -2.38
N VAL A 132 4.25 -13.38 -2.53
CA VAL A 132 3.45 -14.18 -1.62
C VAL A 132 3.69 -15.66 -1.95
N GLU A 133 4.41 -16.33 -1.05
CA GLU A 133 4.83 -17.74 -1.18
C GLU A 133 3.67 -18.70 -0.92
N ARG A 134 2.92 -18.44 0.14
CA ARG A 134 1.79 -19.24 0.59
C ARG A 134 0.76 -18.38 1.30
N GLU A 135 -0.48 -18.87 1.31
CA GLU A 135 -1.55 -18.35 2.15
C GLU A 135 -2.08 -19.43 3.09
N TYR A 136 -2.45 -19.04 4.30
CA TYR A 136 -3.35 -19.78 5.17
C TYR A 136 -4.67 -19.02 5.18
N TYR A 137 -5.77 -19.72 4.87
CA TYR A 137 -7.09 -19.09 4.80
C TYR A 137 -8.13 -20.00 5.44
N TRP A 138 -8.80 -19.50 6.47
CA TRP A 138 -9.86 -20.23 7.15
C TRP A 138 -11.14 -19.42 7.16
N ASP A 139 -12.14 -19.87 6.42
CA ASP A 139 -13.48 -19.27 6.40
C ASP A 139 -14.43 -20.15 7.20
N PRO A 140 -14.94 -19.65 8.36
CA PRO A 140 -15.87 -20.42 9.20
C PRO A 140 -17.23 -20.63 8.52
N GLN A 141 -17.62 -19.79 7.56
CA GLN A 141 -18.86 -19.98 6.80
C GLN A 141 -18.73 -21.11 5.78
N VAL A 142 -17.60 -21.23 5.13
CA VAL A 142 -17.31 -22.31 4.17
C VAL A 142 -17.07 -23.64 4.89
N THR A 143 -16.29 -23.61 5.96
CA THR A 143 -15.92 -24.82 6.70
C THR A 143 -17.00 -25.28 7.66
N GLN A 144 -18.04 -24.49 7.90
CA GLN A 144 -19.11 -24.72 8.89
C GLN A 144 -18.53 -24.96 10.31
N ARG A 145 -17.35 -24.43 10.58
CA ARG A 145 -16.64 -24.60 11.85
C ARG A 145 -15.83 -23.36 12.19
N GLY A 146 -16.07 -22.82 13.38
CA GLY A 146 -15.16 -21.85 14.02
C GLY A 146 -13.94 -22.53 14.59
N LYS A 147 -12.85 -21.80 14.74
CA LYS A 147 -11.63 -22.18 15.48
C LYS A 147 -11.41 -21.29 16.68
N THR A 148 -10.86 -21.85 17.74
CA THR A 148 -10.34 -21.09 18.88
C THR A 148 -9.02 -20.43 18.54
N ASN A 149 -8.62 -19.43 19.35
CA ASN A 149 -7.31 -18.78 19.19
C ASN A 149 -6.15 -19.79 19.31
N SER A 150 -6.27 -20.78 20.20
CA SER A 150 -5.26 -21.81 20.36
C SER A 150 -5.14 -22.72 19.14
N GLU A 151 -6.25 -23.07 18.50
CA GLU A 151 -6.24 -23.84 17.23
C GLU A 151 -5.59 -23.02 16.10
N PHE A 152 -5.96 -21.74 15.96
CA PHE A 152 -5.31 -20.87 14.99
C PHE A 152 -3.81 -20.69 15.27
N ALA A 153 -3.42 -20.50 16.54
CA ALA A 153 -2.02 -20.35 16.90
C ALA A 153 -1.20 -21.61 16.52
N LYS A 154 -1.75 -22.79 16.76
CA LYS A 154 -1.11 -24.05 16.36
C LYS A 154 -0.97 -24.14 14.84
N ASP A 155 -2.03 -23.86 14.09
CA ASP A 155 -2.00 -23.87 12.64
C ASP A 155 -0.96 -22.90 12.07
N ILE A 156 -0.84 -21.71 12.65
CA ILE A 156 0.13 -20.70 12.21
C ILE A 156 1.56 -21.13 12.54
N VAL A 157 1.80 -21.76 13.68
CA VAL A 157 3.12 -22.37 13.99
C VAL A 157 3.50 -23.37 12.90
N GLU A 158 2.62 -24.34 12.61
CA GLU A 158 2.84 -25.36 11.57
C GLU A 158 3.01 -24.75 10.17
N PHE A 159 2.26 -23.69 9.87
CA PHE A 159 2.34 -22.99 8.60
C PHE A 159 3.68 -22.27 8.38
N LEU A 160 4.25 -21.70 9.45
CA LEU A 160 5.48 -20.90 9.43
C LEU A 160 6.75 -21.74 9.63
N GLU A 161 6.66 -22.90 10.32
CA GLU A 161 7.80 -23.72 10.73
C GLU A 161 8.85 -23.99 9.64
N PRO A 162 8.45 -24.33 8.38
CA PRO A 162 9.43 -24.61 7.33
C PRO A 162 10.26 -23.41 6.85
N TYR A 163 9.97 -22.20 7.34
CA TYR A 163 10.49 -20.96 6.79
C TYR A 163 11.27 -20.12 7.81
N ASN A 164 12.31 -19.44 7.35
CA ASN A 164 13.04 -18.45 8.16
C ASN A 164 12.25 -17.14 8.23
N VAL A 165 11.20 -17.11 9.07
CA VAL A 165 10.33 -15.93 9.23
C VAL A 165 10.94 -14.95 10.21
N ARG A 166 11.34 -13.75 9.73
CA ARG A 166 11.94 -12.70 10.56
C ARG A 166 10.92 -11.88 11.34
N SER A 167 9.72 -11.70 10.78
CA SER A 167 8.69 -10.85 11.37
C SER A 167 7.31 -11.37 11.05
N LEU A 168 6.43 -11.37 12.05
CA LEU A 168 5.01 -11.67 11.92
C LEU A 168 4.21 -10.43 12.32
N TYR A 169 3.53 -9.84 11.34
CA TYR A 169 2.71 -8.64 11.52
C TYR A 169 1.26 -9.02 11.77
N ILE A 170 0.57 -8.25 12.60
CA ILE A 170 -0.84 -8.50 12.91
C ILE A 170 -1.55 -7.18 13.22
N ASP A 171 -2.86 -7.12 12.92
CA ASP A 171 -3.68 -5.96 13.29
C ASP A 171 -3.54 -5.64 14.78
N PRO A 172 -3.28 -4.38 15.17
CA PRO A 172 -3.17 -3.96 16.56
C PRO A 172 -4.35 -4.35 17.43
N SER A 173 -5.56 -4.43 16.86
CA SER A 173 -6.80 -4.77 17.58
C SER A 173 -6.89 -6.23 18.01
N ALA A 174 -6.10 -7.15 17.42
CA ALA A 174 -6.13 -8.59 17.69
C ALA A 174 -5.45 -8.99 19.03
N ALA A 175 -5.66 -8.24 20.10
CA ALA A 175 -4.96 -8.38 21.38
C ALA A 175 -5.08 -9.78 22.00
N ALA A 176 -6.22 -10.45 21.87
CA ALA A 176 -6.42 -11.79 22.41
C ALA A 176 -5.58 -12.83 21.66
N PHE A 177 -5.52 -12.73 20.35
CA PHE A 177 -4.74 -13.65 19.52
C PHE A 177 -3.23 -13.40 19.65
N LYS A 178 -2.79 -12.15 19.77
CA LYS A 178 -1.38 -11.80 20.07
C LYS A 178 -0.87 -12.47 21.35
N ARG A 179 -1.69 -12.49 22.40
CA ARG A 179 -1.34 -13.21 23.64
C ARG A 179 -1.22 -14.72 23.41
N GLU A 180 -2.07 -15.30 22.58
CA GLU A 180 -1.98 -16.72 22.28
C GLU A 180 -0.73 -17.05 21.46
N MET A 181 -0.38 -16.23 20.47
CA MET A 181 0.88 -16.37 19.73
C MET A 181 2.10 -16.30 20.65
N GLN A 182 2.07 -15.39 21.63
CA GLN A 182 3.14 -15.30 22.63
C GLN A 182 3.25 -16.56 23.49
N ARG A 183 2.13 -17.21 23.84
CA ARG A 183 2.11 -18.48 24.60
C ARG A 183 2.77 -19.63 23.85
N VAL A 184 2.67 -19.63 22.51
CA VAL A 184 3.35 -20.62 21.65
C VAL A 184 4.76 -20.19 21.23
N GLY A 185 5.30 -19.12 21.85
CA GLY A 185 6.68 -18.67 21.65
C GLY A 185 6.90 -17.76 20.43
N ILE A 186 5.84 -17.29 19.77
CA ILE A 186 5.95 -16.40 18.61
C ILE A 186 5.64 -14.96 19.02
N THR A 187 6.59 -14.06 18.75
CA THR A 187 6.40 -12.62 18.92
C THR A 187 5.78 -12.01 17.67
N THR A 188 4.70 -11.25 17.85
CA THR A 188 4.04 -10.50 16.79
C THR A 188 4.39 -9.02 16.86
N ILE A 189 4.35 -8.35 15.73
CA ILE A 189 4.58 -6.91 15.56
C ILE A 189 3.26 -6.27 15.13
N ASP A 190 2.88 -5.17 15.75
CA ASP A 190 1.69 -4.42 15.34
C ASP A 190 1.86 -3.88 13.93
N ALA A 191 0.90 -4.19 13.08
CA ALA A 191 0.90 -3.75 11.70
C ALA A 191 0.52 -2.27 11.58
N ASN A 192 1.08 -1.59 10.58
CA ASN A 192 0.49 -0.36 10.08
C ASN A 192 -0.78 -0.73 9.31
N ASN A 193 -1.94 -0.41 9.89
CA ASN A 193 -3.25 -0.76 9.35
C ASN A 193 -3.94 0.40 8.62
N GLU A 194 -3.24 1.51 8.37
CA GLU A 194 -3.73 2.62 7.54
C GLU A 194 -4.13 2.13 6.15
N VAL A 195 -5.42 2.31 5.81
CA VAL A 195 -6.02 1.64 4.65
C VAL A 195 -5.48 2.23 3.34
N LEU A 196 -5.57 3.54 3.15
CA LEU A 196 -5.22 4.18 1.87
C LEU A 196 -3.73 4.07 1.58
N ASP A 197 -2.88 4.37 2.56
CA ASP A 197 -1.42 4.29 2.42
C ASP A 197 -0.99 2.85 2.14
N GLY A 198 -1.57 1.89 2.85
CA GLY A 198 -1.27 0.47 2.65
C GLY A 198 -1.70 -0.04 1.27
N ILE A 199 -2.88 0.38 0.77
CA ILE A 199 -3.33 0.08 -0.60
C ILE A 199 -2.36 0.69 -1.61
N GLN A 200 -2.03 1.98 -1.48
CA GLN A 200 -1.13 2.67 -2.40
C GLN A 200 0.25 2.00 -2.45
N MET A 201 0.80 1.61 -1.30
CA MET A 201 2.09 0.90 -1.22
C MET A 201 2.03 -0.46 -1.92
N THR A 202 0.97 -1.24 -1.68
CA THR A 202 0.80 -2.57 -2.28
C THR A 202 0.64 -2.49 -3.79
N VAL A 203 -0.21 -1.58 -4.26
CA VAL A 203 -0.41 -1.26 -5.68
C VAL A 203 0.92 -0.86 -6.34
N SER A 204 1.65 0.06 -5.72
CA SER A 204 2.94 0.56 -6.24
C SER A 204 3.98 -0.56 -6.36
N GLU A 205 4.14 -1.42 -5.34
CA GLU A 205 5.10 -2.53 -5.39
C GLU A 205 4.75 -3.55 -6.49
N MET A 206 3.47 -3.83 -6.66
CA MET A 206 3.01 -4.78 -7.68
C MET A 206 3.16 -4.20 -9.09
N GLN A 207 2.77 -2.95 -9.29
CA GLN A 207 2.85 -2.27 -10.59
C GLN A 207 4.30 -2.08 -11.06
N GLN A 208 5.22 -1.83 -10.13
CA GLN A 208 6.66 -1.76 -10.45
C GLN A 208 7.33 -3.12 -10.68
N GLY A 209 6.57 -4.22 -10.61
CA GLY A 209 7.11 -5.58 -10.76
C GLY A 209 8.05 -5.98 -9.61
N ASN A 210 7.81 -5.44 -8.41
CA ASN A 210 8.53 -5.80 -7.20
C ASN A 210 7.76 -6.81 -6.34
N LEU A 211 6.43 -6.90 -6.51
CA LEU A 211 5.56 -7.79 -5.75
C LEU A 211 4.80 -8.74 -6.69
N TYR A 212 4.88 -10.03 -6.38
CA TYR A 212 4.21 -11.10 -7.11
C TYR A 212 3.42 -12.00 -6.15
N VAL A 213 2.56 -12.86 -6.71
CA VAL A 213 1.79 -13.87 -5.97
C VAL A 213 2.04 -15.24 -6.59
N LEU A 214 2.30 -16.28 -5.79
CA LEU A 214 2.39 -17.62 -6.34
C LEU A 214 0.98 -18.20 -6.58
N GLU A 215 0.85 -19.02 -7.63
CA GLU A 215 -0.44 -19.57 -8.11
C GLU A 215 -1.22 -20.39 -7.05
N GLY A 216 -0.53 -20.84 -5.99
CA GLY A 216 -1.12 -21.52 -4.85
C GLY A 216 -2.00 -20.64 -3.96
N CYS A 217 -1.81 -19.31 -3.99
CA CYS A 217 -2.54 -18.32 -3.17
C CYS A 217 -3.88 -17.95 -3.80
N LYS A 218 -4.78 -18.91 -3.90
CA LYS A 218 -6.03 -18.80 -4.67
C LYS A 218 -7.01 -17.78 -4.09
N ASN A 219 -7.11 -17.69 -2.75
CA ASN A 219 -8.00 -16.74 -2.11
C ASN A 219 -7.50 -15.31 -2.30
N LEU A 220 -6.21 -15.06 -2.07
CA LEU A 220 -5.58 -13.77 -2.30
C LEU A 220 -5.75 -13.32 -3.76
N ILE A 221 -5.49 -14.20 -4.73
CA ILE A 221 -5.66 -13.87 -6.16
C ILE A 221 -7.10 -13.47 -6.44
N LYS A 222 -8.08 -14.23 -5.93
CA LYS A 222 -9.50 -13.92 -6.10
C LYS A 222 -9.89 -12.60 -5.43
N GLU A 223 -9.37 -12.34 -4.23
CA GLU A 223 -9.63 -11.09 -3.52
C GLU A 223 -9.03 -9.89 -4.27
N ILE A 224 -7.79 -9.96 -4.78
CA ILE A 224 -7.18 -8.92 -5.62
C ILE A 224 -8.07 -8.58 -6.82
N GLU A 225 -8.61 -9.59 -7.51
CA GLU A 225 -9.47 -9.39 -8.68
C GLU A 225 -10.82 -8.73 -8.35
N THR A 226 -11.28 -8.87 -7.12
CA THR A 226 -12.60 -8.39 -6.70
C THR A 226 -12.54 -7.21 -5.74
N TYR A 227 -11.34 -6.71 -5.40
CA TYR A 227 -11.16 -5.61 -4.47
C TYR A 227 -11.50 -4.29 -5.15
N VAL A 228 -12.56 -3.64 -4.69
CA VAL A 228 -13.14 -2.46 -5.31
C VAL A 228 -13.38 -1.35 -4.29
N TRP A 229 -13.36 -0.10 -4.77
CA TRP A 229 -13.73 1.05 -3.97
C TRP A 229 -15.22 1.07 -3.62
N ASP A 230 -15.55 1.52 -2.41
CA ASP A 230 -16.94 1.81 -2.00
C ASP A 230 -17.34 3.19 -2.54
N LYS A 231 -18.03 3.19 -3.69
CA LYS A 231 -18.46 4.42 -4.34
C LYS A 231 -19.32 5.31 -3.42
N LYS A 232 -20.19 4.71 -2.57
CA LYS A 232 -21.07 5.48 -1.68
C LYS A 232 -20.29 6.21 -0.59
N LYS A 233 -19.21 5.60 -0.09
CA LYS A 233 -18.30 6.23 0.85
C LYS A 233 -17.47 7.31 0.15
N ALA A 234 -16.92 7.02 -1.03
CA ALA A 234 -16.12 7.97 -1.82
C ALA A 234 -16.91 9.24 -2.17
N GLU A 235 -18.22 9.14 -2.46
CA GLU A 235 -19.11 10.30 -2.67
C GLU A 235 -19.24 11.21 -1.44
N LYS A 236 -19.03 10.65 -0.24
CA LYS A 236 -19.01 11.38 1.04
C LYS A 236 -17.61 11.89 1.44
N GLY A 237 -16.59 11.51 0.67
CA GLY A 237 -15.21 11.87 0.92
C GLY A 237 -14.39 10.82 1.67
N ASP A 238 -14.95 9.66 1.93
CA ASP A 238 -14.30 8.55 2.60
C ASP A 238 -13.87 7.51 1.54
N ASP A 239 -12.62 7.60 1.08
CA ASP A 239 -12.08 6.64 0.14
C ASP A 239 -11.74 5.33 0.86
N GLU A 240 -12.68 4.42 0.89
CA GLU A 240 -12.51 3.10 1.49
C GLU A 240 -12.88 1.99 0.51
N PRO A 241 -12.26 0.82 0.61
CA PRO A 241 -12.71 -0.35 -0.12
C PRO A 241 -14.02 -0.90 0.42
N VAL A 242 -14.73 -1.65 -0.41
CA VAL A 242 -15.85 -2.46 0.04
C VAL A 242 -15.34 -3.55 0.98
N LYS A 243 -15.83 -3.57 2.22
CA LYS A 243 -15.44 -4.55 3.25
C LYS A 243 -16.12 -5.91 3.00
N LYS A 244 -15.59 -6.65 2.03
CA LYS A 244 -16.07 -7.98 1.66
C LYS A 244 -14.98 -8.74 0.88
N ASN A 245 -14.66 -9.95 1.33
CA ASN A 245 -13.62 -10.79 0.72
C ASN A 245 -12.30 -10.02 0.57
N ASP A 246 -11.82 -9.45 1.66
CA ASP A 246 -10.66 -8.58 1.72
C ASP A 246 -9.58 -9.06 2.70
N HIS A 247 -9.76 -10.23 3.32
CA HIS A 247 -8.93 -10.70 4.42
C HIS A 247 -7.49 -11.02 4.03
N ALA A 248 -7.26 -11.73 2.92
CA ALA A 248 -5.92 -12.03 2.44
C ALA A 248 -5.25 -10.77 1.84
N VAL A 249 -6.02 -9.88 1.21
CA VAL A 249 -5.54 -8.58 0.72
C VAL A 249 -5.17 -7.66 1.90
N ASP A 250 -5.97 -7.63 2.97
CA ASP A 250 -5.66 -6.85 4.16
C ASP A 250 -4.39 -7.39 4.86
N ALA A 251 -4.24 -8.72 4.97
CA ALA A 251 -3.00 -9.32 5.45
C ALA A 251 -1.79 -8.93 4.58
N LEU A 252 -1.91 -8.98 3.25
CA LEU A 252 -0.86 -8.53 2.34
C LEU A 252 -0.52 -7.06 2.55
N ARG A 253 -1.53 -6.19 2.63
CA ARG A 253 -1.38 -4.76 2.88
C ARG A 253 -0.65 -4.49 4.20
N TYR A 254 -0.99 -5.21 5.28
CA TYR A 254 -0.29 -5.11 6.57
C TYR A 254 1.20 -5.42 6.44
N ALA A 255 1.54 -6.50 5.74
CA ALA A 255 2.95 -6.86 5.52
C ALA A 255 3.69 -5.77 4.74
N ILE A 256 3.14 -5.33 3.62
CA ILE A 256 3.81 -4.37 2.73
C ILE A 256 3.96 -2.99 3.40
N ALA A 257 2.91 -2.49 4.05
CA ALA A 257 2.94 -1.19 4.71
C ALA A 257 3.93 -1.19 5.89
N THR A 258 3.93 -2.24 6.72
CA THR A 258 4.77 -2.31 7.91
C THR A 258 6.22 -2.61 7.56
N HIS A 259 6.46 -3.56 6.67
CA HIS A 259 7.82 -3.95 6.28
C HIS A 259 8.57 -2.83 5.55
N LYS A 260 7.90 -2.04 4.72
CA LYS A 260 8.49 -0.87 4.07
C LYS A 260 8.98 0.17 5.08
N VAL A 261 8.21 0.43 6.12
CA VAL A 261 8.61 1.37 7.19
C VAL A 261 9.87 0.88 7.90
N SER A 262 10.03 -0.42 8.14
CA SER A 262 11.18 -0.98 8.82
C SER A 262 12.46 -1.09 7.97
N VAL A 263 12.33 -1.20 6.65
CA VAL A 263 13.46 -1.32 5.68
C VAL A 263 13.78 0.03 5.02
N TYR A 264 12.83 0.95 5.00
CA TYR A 264 13.02 2.27 4.41
C TYR A 264 14.02 3.07 5.25
N LYS A 265 15.29 3.06 4.84
CA LYS A 265 16.19 4.17 5.18
C LYS A 265 15.62 5.38 4.46
N PRO A 266 15.09 6.41 5.17
CA PRO A 266 14.65 7.60 4.49
C PRO A 266 15.83 8.09 3.64
N TYR A 267 15.58 8.31 2.36
CA TYR A 267 16.49 9.06 1.52
C TYR A 267 16.84 10.31 2.31
N LYS A 268 18.09 10.43 2.74
CA LYS A 268 18.46 11.54 3.62
C LYS A 268 18.18 12.79 2.81
N HIS A 269 17.16 13.56 3.19
CA HIS A 269 16.92 14.90 2.64
C HIS A 269 18.20 15.76 2.62
N GLN A 270 19.15 15.44 3.49
CA GLN A 270 20.49 16.02 3.52
C GLN A 270 21.31 15.71 2.27
N GLU A 271 21.28 14.50 1.68
CA GLU A 271 22.11 14.18 0.51
C GLU A 271 21.62 14.92 -0.74
N ILE A 272 20.30 15.05 -0.92
CA ILE A 272 19.73 15.86 -2.01
C ILE A 272 19.99 17.35 -1.78
N ALA A 273 19.85 17.82 -0.55
CA ALA A 273 20.14 19.20 -0.21
C ALA A 273 21.64 19.55 -0.37
N ASP A 274 22.52 18.60 -0.09
CA ASP A 274 23.98 18.78 -0.23
C ASP A 274 24.43 18.64 -1.69
N GLU A 275 23.78 17.81 -2.49
CA GLU A 275 23.98 17.73 -3.93
C GLU A 275 23.44 18.98 -4.63
N TRP A 276 22.26 19.47 -4.22
CA TRP A 276 21.69 20.71 -4.69
C TRP A 276 22.57 21.94 -4.33
N ARG A 277 23.14 21.98 -3.11
CA ARG A 277 24.09 23.01 -2.69
C ARG A 277 25.38 22.97 -3.53
N ARG A 278 25.95 21.79 -3.76
CA ARG A 278 27.14 21.61 -4.60
C ARG A 278 26.91 22.12 -6.02
N ASN A 279 25.82 21.70 -6.67
CA ASN A 279 25.48 22.10 -8.03
C ASN A 279 25.18 23.59 -8.16
N LYS A 280 24.61 24.21 -7.11
CA LYS A 280 24.32 25.65 -7.08
C LYS A 280 25.61 26.49 -7.00
N TYR A 281 26.63 26.05 -6.27
CA TYR A 281 27.88 26.78 -6.15
C TYR A 281 28.81 26.61 -7.34
N ASP A 282 28.72 25.53 -8.10
CA ASP A 282 29.51 25.34 -9.32
C ASP A 282 29.01 26.20 -10.50
N HIS A 283 27.75 26.64 -10.48
CA HIS A 283 27.19 27.55 -11.48
C HIS A 283 27.61 29.01 -11.31
N TYR A 284 28.09 29.40 -10.13
CA TYR A 284 28.58 30.75 -9.84
C TYR A 284 30.11 30.88 -9.92
N ARG A 285 30.81 29.83 -10.32
CA ARG A 285 32.28 29.83 -10.49
C ARG A 285 32.76 29.82 -11.96
N LYS A 286 31.84 30.02 -12.89
CA LYS A 286 32.19 30.20 -14.33
C LYS A 286 31.79 31.61 -14.77
#